data_851fbd6c845cbbb26c6cd124674ecf7d
#
_entry.id   851fbd6c845cbbb26c6cd124674ecf7d
#
_cell.length_a   1.000
_cell.length_b   1.000
_cell.length_c   1.000
_cell.angle_alpha   90.00
_cell.angle_beta   90.00
_cell.angle_gamma   90.00
#
_symmetry.space_group_name_H-M   'P 1'
#
loop_
_entity.id
_entity.type
_entity.pdbx_description
1 polymer ?
#
loop_
_entity_poly.entity_id
_entity_poly.type
_entity_poly.pdbx_seq_one_letter_code
_entity_poly.pdbx_strand_id
1 'polypeptide(L)'
;MYNLLYNEYMNDITKHKFYSTKTYGHNIGLSAVFRQPNADHSHCHLLHGYSLAFTFTFGCDKLDNKNWAVDFGGLKPLKAWLQDKFDHKMALDKNDPKIQTLKDLEKHDLAEVRIFDGVGAEMFAKHAFDFADKLIKEKTDGRCFVESVECMEHGANSAIYRKD
;
A
#
# COMPACT_ATOMS: atom_id res chain seq x y z
N MET A 1 11.03 -7.10 -39.37
CA MET A 1 11.22 -6.03 -38.40
C MET A 1 9.95 -5.75 -37.59
N TYR A 2 8.76 -5.58 -38.16
CA TYR A 2 7.49 -5.37 -37.43
C TYR A 2 7.09 -6.53 -36.51
N ASN A 3 7.35 -7.79 -36.87
CA ASN A 3 6.98 -8.96 -36.04
C ASN A 3 7.87 -9.14 -34.80
N LEU A 4 9.11 -8.65 -34.80
CA LEU A 4 9.98 -8.70 -33.62
C LEU A 4 9.54 -7.67 -32.57
N LEU A 5 9.23 -6.46 -32.99
CA LEU A 5 8.75 -5.39 -32.11
C LEU A 5 7.36 -5.71 -31.53
N TYR A 6 6.48 -6.36 -32.32
CA TYR A 6 5.17 -6.80 -31.85
C TYR A 6 5.29 -7.93 -30.83
N ASN A 7 6.21 -8.88 -31.02
CA ASN A 7 6.47 -9.96 -30.08
C ASN A 7 7.17 -9.48 -28.80
N GLU A 8 8.08 -8.50 -28.87
CA GLU A 8 8.65 -7.85 -27.70
C GLU A 8 7.58 -7.04 -26.93
N TYR A 9 6.70 -6.31 -27.63
CA TYR A 9 5.61 -5.57 -27.03
C TYR A 9 4.55 -6.47 -26.37
N MET A 10 4.25 -7.65 -26.98
CA MET A 10 3.31 -8.62 -26.42
C MET A 10 3.92 -9.46 -25.29
N ASN A 11 5.26 -9.63 -25.24
CA ASN A 11 5.96 -10.28 -24.12
C ASN A 11 6.02 -9.40 -22.86
N ASP A 12 5.81 -8.09 -22.99
CA ASP A 12 5.78 -7.15 -21.85
C ASP A 12 4.39 -7.06 -21.18
N ILE A 13 3.35 -7.65 -21.79
CA ILE A 13 1.95 -7.54 -21.29
C ILE A 13 1.58 -8.66 -20.31
N THR A 14 2.32 -9.78 -20.24
CA THR A 14 2.06 -10.85 -19.26
C THR A 14 3.34 -11.31 -18.60
N LYS A 15 3.77 -10.54 -17.62
CA LYS A 15 4.98 -10.85 -16.83
C LYS A 15 4.87 -12.18 -16.08
N HIS A 16 3.66 -12.64 -15.76
CA HIS A 16 3.39 -13.89 -15.04
C HIS A 16 2.08 -14.54 -15.47
N LYS A 17 1.95 -15.86 -15.17
CA LYS A 17 0.79 -16.64 -15.62
C LYS A 17 -0.45 -16.46 -14.77
N PHE A 18 -0.27 -16.25 -13.45
CA PHE A 18 -1.38 -16.17 -12.52
C PHE A 18 -1.28 -14.92 -11.67
N TYR A 19 -2.42 -14.26 -11.52
CA TYR A 19 -2.59 -13.14 -10.60
C TYR A 19 -3.77 -13.41 -9.68
N SER A 20 -3.63 -13.04 -8.43
CA SER A 20 -4.75 -13.00 -7.49
C SER A 20 -4.75 -11.70 -6.71
N THR A 21 -5.91 -11.27 -6.26
CA THR A 21 -6.06 -9.98 -5.58
C THR A 21 -6.68 -10.14 -4.20
N LYS A 22 -6.26 -9.29 -3.27
CA LYS A 22 -6.87 -9.14 -1.95
C LYS A 22 -7.15 -7.68 -1.68
N THR A 23 -8.41 -7.36 -1.40
CA THR A 23 -8.82 -6.00 -1.04
C THR A 23 -9.19 -5.92 0.44
N TYR A 24 -8.64 -4.90 1.09
CA TYR A 24 -9.06 -4.40 2.39
C TYR A 24 -9.80 -3.09 2.13
N GLY A 25 -11.13 -3.16 2.04
CA GLY A 25 -11.98 -2.04 1.64
C GLY A 25 -12.13 -0.98 2.72
N HIS A 26 -12.79 0.13 2.39
CA HIS A 26 -13.04 1.24 3.31
C HIS A 26 -13.81 0.82 4.58
N ASN A 27 -14.59 -0.26 4.51
CA ASN A 27 -15.34 -0.83 5.64
C ASN A 27 -14.45 -1.52 6.70
N ILE A 28 -13.15 -1.72 6.42
CA ILE A 28 -12.19 -2.21 7.44
C ILE A 28 -11.93 -1.15 8.50
N GLY A 29 -12.11 0.14 8.16
CA GLY A 29 -11.97 1.25 9.10
C GLY A 29 -10.51 1.68 9.32
N LEU A 30 -9.67 1.60 8.28
CA LEU A 30 -8.29 2.12 8.34
C LEU A 30 -8.31 3.66 8.32
N SER A 31 -8.81 4.23 9.40
CA SER A 31 -9.02 5.67 9.57
C SER A 31 -7.71 6.37 9.88
N ALA A 32 -7.14 7.05 8.91
CA ALA A 32 -5.86 7.75 9.04
C ALA A 32 -6.03 9.24 8.79
N VAL A 33 -5.33 10.06 9.58
CA VAL A 33 -5.17 11.48 9.35
C VAL A 33 -3.72 11.76 8.93
N PHE A 34 -3.54 12.66 7.96
CA PHE A 34 -2.24 13.08 7.48
C PHE A 34 -2.32 14.47 6.84
N ARG A 35 -1.19 15.02 6.43
CA ARG A 35 -1.10 16.24 5.64
C ARG A 35 0.05 16.16 4.66
N GLN A 36 -0.05 16.91 3.56
CA GLN A 36 1.04 17.09 2.59
C GLN A 36 1.76 18.39 2.90
N PRO A 37 2.92 18.37 3.60
CA PRO A 37 3.53 19.59 4.12
C PRO A 37 3.99 20.57 3.05
N ASN A 38 4.23 20.10 1.83
CA ASN A 38 4.70 20.91 0.70
C ASN A 38 3.57 21.35 -0.26
N ALA A 39 2.31 21.02 0.04
CA ALA A 39 1.17 21.36 -0.82
C ALA A 39 0.50 22.68 -0.39
N ASP A 40 1.27 23.74 -0.24
CA ASP A 40 0.83 25.07 0.24
C ASP A 40 -0.18 25.77 -0.68
N HIS A 41 -0.28 25.34 -1.95
CA HIS A 41 -1.31 25.76 -2.91
C HIS A 41 -2.67 25.08 -2.71
N SER A 42 -2.80 24.12 -1.81
CA SER A 42 -3.96 23.26 -1.64
C SER A 42 -4.29 23.06 -0.16
N HIS A 43 -5.57 22.78 0.15
CA HIS A 43 -6.00 22.40 1.49
C HIS A 43 -5.35 21.09 1.98
N CYS A 44 -4.70 20.32 1.12
CA CYS A 44 -3.97 19.11 1.51
C CYS A 44 -2.80 19.38 2.47
N HIS A 45 -2.35 20.65 2.59
CA HIS A 45 -1.35 21.01 3.61
C HIS A 45 -1.90 21.01 5.04
N LEU A 46 -3.21 21.04 5.20
CA LEU A 46 -3.89 20.91 6.50
C LEU A 46 -4.07 19.42 6.86
N LEU A 47 -4.22 19.14 8.15
CA LEU A 47 -4.60 17.80 8.59
C LEU A 47 -5.98 17.44 8.04
N HIS A 48 -6.05 16.34 7.34
CA HIS A 48 -7.27 15.77 6.80
C HIS A 48 -7.14 14.24 6.79
N GLY A 49 -8.21 13.51 6.64
CA GLY A 49 -8.14 12.06 6.75
C GLY A 49 -9.19 11.34 5.92
N TYR A 50 -8.92 10.06 5.76
CA TYR A 50 -9.76 9.12 5.02
C TYR A 50 -9.83 7.78 5.75
N SER A 51 -10.89 7.03 5.51
CA SER A 51 -10.90 5.59 5.75
C SER A 51 -10.24 4.92 4.54
N LEU A 52 -8.94 4.68 4.63
CA LEU A 52 -8.17 4.14 3.51
C LEU A 52 -8.60 2.73 3.13
N ALA A 53 -8.47 2.40 1.85
CA ALA A 53 -8.59 1.03 1.36
C ALA A 53 -7.35 0.62 0.58
N PHE A 54 -7.03 -0.68 0.59
CA PHE A 54 -5.86 -1.22 -0.10
C PHE A 54 -6.23 -2.44 -0.91
N THR A 55 -5.80 -2.48 -2.17
CA THR A 55 -5.89 -3.67 -3.02
C THR A 55 -4.48 -4.14 -3.37
N PHE A 56 -4.18 -5.39 -3.03
CA PHE A 56 -2.93 -6.05 -3.34
C PHE A 56 -3.12 -6.99 -4.51
N THR A 57 -2.26 -6.90 -5.51
CA THR A 57 -2.16 -7.85 -6.62
C THR A 57 -0.91 -8.71 -6.43
N PHE A 58 -1.09 -10.01 -6.34
CA PHE A 58 -0.03 -11.00 -6.20
C PHE A 58 0.18 -11.71 -7.52
N GLY A 59 1.43 -11.97 -7.90
CA GLY A 59 1.79 -12.67 -9.12
C GLY A 59 2.61 -13.92 -8.86
N CYS A 60 2.44 -14.95 -9.71
CA CYS A 60 3.30 -16.14 -9.73
C CYS A 60 3.20 -16.88 -11.07
N ASP A 61 4.23 -17.66 -11.40
CA ASP A 61 4.24 -18.50 -12.59
C ASP A 61 3.77 -19.92 -12.32
N LYS A 62 3.79 -20.35 -11.06
CA LYS A 62 3.42 -21.68 -10.63
C LYS A 62 2.55 -21.62 -9.37
N LEU A 63 1.41 -22.27 -9.42
CA LEU A 63 0.52 -22.45 -8.27
C LEU A 63 1.09 -23.48 -7.28
N ASP A 64 0.61 -23.45 -6.05
CA ASP A 64 0.90 -24.48 -5.06
C ASP A 64 0.08 -25.78 -5.32
N ASN A 65 0.21 -26.77 -4.41
CA ASN A 65 -0.50 -28.06 -4.51
C ASN A 65 -2.02 -27.95 -4.29
N LYS A 66 -2.53 -26.79 -3.89
CA LYS A 66 -3.96 -26.48 -3.76
C LYS A 66 -4.48 -25.66 -4.94
N ASN A 67 -3.65 -25.40 -5.95
CA ASN A 67 -3.91 -24.49 -7.07
C ASN A 67 -4.08 -23.03 -6.64
N TRP A 68 -3.37 -22.58 -5.60
CA TRP A 68 -3.40 -21.21 -5.12
C TRP A 68 -2.12 -20.47 -5.47
N ALA A 69 -2.28 -19.20 -5.85
CA ALA A 69 -1.17 -18.25 -5.90
C ALA A 69 -0.75 -17.88 -4.47
N VAL A 70 -1.70 -17.45 -3.64
CA VAL A 70 -1.50 -17.04 -2.24
C VAL A 70 -2.61 -17.63 -1.38
N ASP A 71 -2.26 -18.12 -0.20
CA ASP A 71 -3.22 -18.46 0.84
C ASP A 71 -3.73 -17.18 1.52
N PHE A 72 -4.96 -16.76 1.20
CA PHE A 72 -5.57 -15.57 1.79
C PHE A 72 -5.77 -15.68 3.31
N GLY A 73 -5.94 -16.89 3.85
CA GLY A 73 -5.98 -17.13 5.30
C GLY A 73 -4.66 -16.79 5.99
N GLY A 74 -3.55 -16.92 5.27
CA GLY A 74 -2.21 -16.59 5.73
C GLY A 74 -1.88 -15.08 5.74
N LEU A 75 -2.79 -14.20 5.28
CA LEU A 75 -2.58 -12.75 5.20
C LEU A 75 -2.97 -11.98 6.48
N LYS A 76 -3.24 -12.66 7.58
CA LYS A 76 -3.49 -12.02 8.88
C LYS A 76 -2.40 -11.03 9.31
N PRO A 77 -1.10 -11.31 9.14
CA PRO A 77 -0.04 -10.34 9.47
C PRO A 77 -0.11 -9.08 8.61
N LEU A 78 -0.52 -9.17 7.34
CA LEU A 78 -0.71 -8.01 6.47
C LEU A 78 -1.86 -7.13 6.97
N LYS A 79 -3.00 -7.73 7.34
CA LYS A 79 -4.11 -6.98 7.93
C LYS A 79 -3.71 -6.29 9.24
N ALA A 80 -3.00 -7.01 10.11
CA ALA A 80 -2.52 -6.46 11.39
C ALA A 80 -1.56 -5.29 11.17
N TRP A 81 -0.67 -5.39 10.18
CA TRP A 81 0.22 -4.29 9.81
C TRP A 81 -0.54 -3.06 9.31
N LEU A 82 -1.54 -3.24 8.43
CA LEU A 82 -2.39 -2.15 7.96
C LEU A 82 -3.11 -1.44 9.13
N GLN A 83 -3.63 -2.22 10.07
CA GLN A 83 -4.30 -1.69 11.27
C GLN A 83 -3.31 -0.94 12.17
N ASP A 84 -2.11 -1.47 12.41
CA ASP A 84 -1.08 -0.77 13.18
C ASP A 84 -0.66 0.54 12.52
N LYS A 85 -0.61 0.60 11.19
CA LYS A 85 -0.14 1.79 10.46
C LYS A 85 -1.21 2.85 10.25
N PHE A 86 -2.48 2.46 10.11
CA PHE A 86 -3.51 3.36 9.61
C PHE A 86 -4.77 3.44 10.46
N ASP A 87 -5.11 2.42 11.25
CA ASP A 87 -6.37 2.43 12.00
C ASP A 87 -6.27 3.35 13.22
N HIS A 88 -7.02 4.48 13.21
CA HIS A 88 -6.96 5.56 14.20
C HIS A 88 -5.54 6.13 14.39
N LYS A 89 -4.80 6.32 13.28
CA LYS A 89 -3.42 6.81 13.32
C LYS A 89 -3.28 8.17 12.66
N MET A 90 -2.33 8.93 13.18
CA MET A 90 -1.80 10.12 12.52
C MET A 90 -0.52 9.74 11.79
N ALA A 91 -0.59 9.68 10.46
CA ALA A 91 0.55 9.38 9.61
C ALA A 91 1.32 10.68 9.31
N LEU A 92 2.57 10.76 9.75
CA LEU A 92 3.42 11.94 9.57
C LEU A 92 4.60 11.64 8.66
N ASP A 93 4.86 12.56 7.73
CA ASP A 93 6.13 12.57 6.99
C ASP A 93 7.28 12.90 7.96
N LYS A 94 8.33 12.09 7.95
CA LYS A 94 9.52 12.31 8.79
C LYS A 94 10.18 13.67 8.57
N ASN A 95 9.98 14.26 7.38
CA ASN A 95 10.53 15.56 6.99
C ASN A 95 9.53 16.71 7.15
N ASP A 96 8.35 16.49 7.78
CA ASP A 96 7.40 17.56 8.02
C ASP A 96 8.02 18.65 8.90
N PRO A 97 8.07 19.92 8.46
CA PRO A 97 8.63 21.02 9.26
C PRO A 97 7.86 21.28 10.57
N LYS A 98 6.64 20.76 10.71
CA LYS A 98 5.81 20.82 11.93
C LYS A 98 5.77 19.51 12.70
N ILE A 99 6.65 18.56 12.38
CA ILE A 99 6.62 17.20 12.96
C ILE A 99 6.61 17.21 14.47
N GLN A 100 7.38 18.11 15.12
CA GLN A 100 7.43 18.16 16.58
C GLN A 100 6.10 18.60 17.18
N THR A 101 5.47 19.64 16.63
CA THR A 101 4.14 20.12 17.07
C THR A 101 3.09 19.01 16.93
N LEU A 102 3.13 18.25 15.83
CA LEU A 102 2.18 17.16 15.59
C LEU A 102 2.43 15.97 16.52
N LYS A 103 3.69 15.62 16.78
CA LYS A 103 4.05 14.59 17.75
C LYS A 103 3.65 14.95 19.19
N ASP A 104 3.64 16.22 19.53
CA ASP A 104 3.25 16.66 20.86
C ASP A 104 1.77 16.36 21.18
N LEU A 105 0.92 16.18 20.15
CA LEU A 105 -0.46 15.71 20.34
C LEU A 105 -0.54 14.33 21.01
N GLU A 106 0.44 13.46 20.74
CA GLU A 106 0.52 12.14 21.37
C GLU A 106 0.79 12.23 22.87
N LYS A 107 1.57 13.24 23.31
CA LYS A 107 1.81 13.52 24.74
C LYS A 107 0.55 13.92 25.52
N HIS A 108 -0.45 14.41 24.82
CA HIS A 108 -1.74 14.84 25.37
C HIS A 108 -2.85 13.81 25.15
N ASP A 109 -2.50 12.60 24.69
CA ASP A 109 -3.46 11.52 24.38
C ASP A 109 -4.52 11.94 23.34
N LEU A 110 -4.11 12.78 22.35
CA LEU A 110 -4.97 13.29 21.28
C LEU A 110 -4.74 12.62 19.92
N ALA A 111 -3.64 11.88 19.79
CA ALA A 111 -3.28 11.19 18.56
C ALA A 111 -2.38 9.99 18.86
N GLU A 112 -2.40 9.01 17.98
CA GLU A 112 -1.43 7.93 17.92
C GLU A 112 -0.62 8.05 16.63
N VAL A 113 0.66 8.41 16.76
CA VAL A 113 1.52 8.82 15.64
C VAL A 113 2.21 7.61 14.99
N ARG A 114 2.27 7.64 13.66
CA ARG A 114 3.13 6.77 12.85
C ARG A 114 3.96 7.62 11.91
N ILE A 115 5.28 7.45 11.99
CA ILE A 115 6.24 8.18 11.12
C ILE A 115 6.49 7.39 9.85
N PHE A 116 6.41 8.07 8.70
CA PHE A 116 6.60 7.49 7.39
C PHE A 116 7.70 8.21 6.61
N ASP A 117 8.26 7.50 5.67
CA ASP A 117 9.14 8.03 4.62
C ASP A 117 8.30 8.61 3.48
N GLY A 118 7.60 9.71 3.75
CA GLY A 118 6.58 10.28 2.88
C GLY A 118 5.17 9.79 3.20
N VAL A 119 4.18 10.62 2.94
CA VAL A 119 2.74 10.38 3.16
C VAL A 119 1.94 10.65 1.87
N GLY A 120 0.68 10.25 1.86
CA GLY A 120 -0.22 10.31 0.72
C GLY A 120 -0.41 8.95 0.06
N ALA A 121 -1.42 8.82 -0.79
CA ALA A 121 -1.85 7.55 -1.36
C ALA A 121 -0.70 6.80 -2.07
N GLU A 122 0.15 7.52 -2.82
CA GLU A 122 1.31 6.96 -3.53
C GLU A 122 2.32 6.33 -2.57
N MET A 123 2.69 7.07 -1.52
CA MET A 123 3.66 6.59 -0.54
C MET A 123 3.07 5.52 0.36
N PHE A 124 1.79 5.60 0.72
CA PHE A 124 1.12 4.55 1.48
C PHE A 124 1.03 3.25 0.66
N ALA A 125 0.74 3.34 -0.64
CA ALA A 125 0.79 2.18 -1.53
C ALA A 125 2.19 1.55 -1.58
N LYS A 126 3.24 2.38 -1.67
CA LYS A 126 4.64 1.91 -1.65
C LYS A 126 5.01 1.23 -0.33
N HIS A 127 4.68 1.84 0.81
CA HIS A 127 4.98 1.25 2.12
C HIS A 127 4.26 -0.09 2.33
N ALA A 128 2.99 -0.16 1.91
CA ALA A 128 2.21 -1.39 1.97
C ALA A 128 2.78 -2.46 1.02
N PHE A 129 3.26 -2.07 -0.15
CA PHE A 129 3.95 -2.94 -1.09
C PHE A 129 5.21 -3.55 -0.47
N ASP A 130 6.09 -2.72 0.08
CA ASP A 130 7.38 -3.16 0.63
C ASP A 130 7.18 -4.19 1.75
N PHE A 131 6.20 -3.96 2.63
CA PHE A 131 5.85 -4.92 3.68
C PHE A 131 5.26 -6.22 3.11
N ALA A 132 4.28 -6.10 2.22
CA ALA A 132 3.56 -7.25 1.67
C ALA A 132 4.46 -8.13 0.80
N ASP A 133 5.33 -7.55 -0.02
CA ASP A 133 6.23 -8.28 -0.91
C ASP A 133 7.22 -9.14 -0.11
N LYS A 134 7.79 -8.56 0.96
CA LYS A 134 8.64 -9.31 1.89
C LYS A 134 7.87 -10.46 2.54
N LEU A 135 6.70 -10.20 3.10
CA LEU A 135 5.85 -11.21 3.75
C LEU A 135 5.49 -12.36 2.81
N ILE A 136 5.08 -12.04 1.58
CA ILE A 136 4.65 -13.06 0.60
C ILE A 136 5.83 -13.90 0.12
N LYS A 137 6.97 -13.30 -0.15
CA LYS A 137 8.19 -14.04 -0.52
C LYS A 137 8.61 -15.01 0.57
N GLU A 138 8.61 -14.57 1.83
CA GLU A 138 8.91 -15.44 2.98
C GLU A 138 7.91 -16.60 3.12
N LYS A 139 6.60 -16.33 2.98
CA LYS A 139 5.55 -17.34 3.11
C LYS A 139 5.47 -18.34 1.97
N THR A 140 6.02 -18.01 0.81
CA THR A 140 5.91 -18.83 -0.41
C THR A 140 7.27 -19.31 -0.94
N ASP A 141 8.34 -19.17 -0.15
CA ASP A 141 9.72 -19.50 -0.54
C ASP A 141 10.10 -18.85 -1.89
N GLY A 142 9.70 -17.59 -2.09
CA GLY A 142 9.96 -16.81 -3.30
C GLY A 142 9.12 -17.19 -4.52
N ARG A 143 8.14 -18.11 -4.40
CA ARG A 143 7.27 -18.52 -5.50
C ARG A 143 6.32 -17.42 -5.96
N CYS A 144 5.84 -16.60 -5.02
CA CYS A 144 4.97 -15.44 -5.28
C CYS A 144 5.63 -14.14 -4.84
N PHE A 145 5.15 -13.06 -5.41
CA PHE A 145 5.58 -11.69 -5.13
C PHE A 145 4.35 -10.77 -5.24
N VAL A 146 4.50 -9.54 -4.76
CA VAL A 146 3.51 -8.50 -4.97
C VAL A 146 3.78 -7.82 -6.31
N GLU A 147 2.80 -7.79 -7.20
CA GLU A 147 2.86 -7.09 -8.47
C GLU A 147 2.57 -5.61 -8.31
N SER A 148 1.51 -5.29 -7.57
CA SER A 148 1.11 -3.92 -7.30
C SER A 148 0.31 -3.79 -6.02
N VAL A 149 0.31 -2.58 -5.47
CA VAL A 149 -0.61 -2.17 -4.40
C VAL A 149 -1.28 -0.88 -4.80
N GLU A 150 -2.60 -0.85 -4.72
CA GLU A 150 -3.41 0.34 -4.82
C GLU A 150 -3.81 0.81 -3.43
N CYS A 151 -3.62 2.10 -3.14
CA CYS A 151 -4.16 2.78 -1.97
C CYS A 151 -5.26 3.73 -2.42
N MET A 152 -6.44 3.60 -1.87
CA MET A 152 -7.61 4.41 -2.18
C MET A 152 -7.93 5.33 -1.00
N GLU A 153 -8.03 6.63 -1.24
CA GLU A 153 -8.52 7.61 -0.27
C GLU A 153 -10.04 7.53 -0.15
N HIS A 154 -10.71 7.45 -1.30
CA HIS A 154 -12.15 7.26 -1.46
C HIS A 154 -12.43 6.73 -2.88
N GLY A 155 -13.70 6.53 -3.23
CA GLY A 155 -14.08 5.89 -4.49
C GLY A 155 -13.67 6.62 -5.79
N ALA A 156 -13.18 7.87 -5.71
CA ALA A 156 -12.76 8.65 -6.88
C ALA A 156 -11.24 8.83 -6.99
N ASN A 157 -10.49 8.69 -5.89
CA ASN A 157 -9.05 8.93 -5.86
C ASN A 157 -8.30 7.73 -5.32
N SER A 158 -7.34 7.26 -6.08
CA SER A 158 -6.40 6.22 -5.67
C SER A 158 -5.03 6.42 -6.31
N ALA A 159 -4.04 5.75 -5.77
CA ALA A 159 -2.72 5.65 -6.34
C ALA A 159 -2.23 4.21 -6.33
N ILE A 160 -1.46 3.83 -7.34
CA ILE A 160 -0.92 2.48 -7.50
C ILE A 160 0.60 2.55 -7.49
N TYR A 161 1.22 1.74 -6.64
CA TYR A 161 2.65 1.47 -6.69
C TYR A 161 2.92 0.09 -7.31
N ARG A 162 3.88 0.02 -8.22
CA ARG A 162 4.42 -1.20 -8.83
C ARG A 162 5.93 -1.20 -8.71
N LYS A 163 6.48 -2.38 -8.63
CA LYS A 163 7.92 -2.57 -8.84
C LYS A 163 8.16 -2.91 -10.32
N ASP A 164 9.19 -2.30 -10.90
CA ASP A 164 9.67 -2.62 -12.25
C ASP A 164 10.23 -4.04 -12.35
#